data_faa6d11efd2b462bd7af96deed9926fb
#
_entry.id   faa6d11efd2b462bd7af96deed9926fb
#
_cell.length_a   1.000
_cell.length_b   1.000
_cell.length_c   1.000
_cell.angle_alpha   90.00
_cell.angle_beta   90.00
_cell.angle_gamma   90.00
#
_symmetry.space_group_name_H-M   'P 1'
#
loop_
_entity.id
_entity.type
_entity.pdbx_description
1 polymer ?
#
loop_
_entity_poly.entity_id
_entity_poly.type
_entity_poly.pdbx_seq_one_letter_code
_entity_poly.pdbx_strand_id
1 'polypeptide(L)'
;SELTPEEVQTILNRSVHQSDRYRTMKEAGCSESEIMKAFNTPHEMSVFSWAGEKDTIMTPLDSIKYYKHFLRTGFMSMDPVTGYVKAYVGGPNYNYFQYDMAMVGRRQIGSTIKPFLYSLAMENGFSPCDEVRNVEGTYFDENGIPWSPRNSSKSHYGEIVTLKWGLANSNNWISAYLMSKLNPYALVRLI
;
A
#
# COMPACT_ATOMS: atom_id res chain seq x y z
N SER A 1 3.93 -8.44 10.28
CA SER A 1 5.12 -9.32 10.36
C SER A 1 6.35 -8.45 10.24
N GLU A 2 7.33 -8.67 11.09
CA GLU A 2 8.64 -8.02 10.98
C GLU A 2 9.36 -8.54 9.74
N LEU A 3 10.09 -7.65 9.07
CA LEU A 3 10.91 -8.03 7.91
C LEU A 3 12.07 -8.90 8.35
N THR A 4 12.39 -9.92 7.57
CA THR A 4 13.59 -10.73 7.81
C THR A 4 14.85 -9.92 7.44
N PRO A 5 16.03 -10.27 8.00
CA PRO A 5 17.29 -9.62 7.62
C PRO A 5 17.57 -9.65 6.10
N GLU A 6 17.20 -10.73 5.43
CA GLU A 6 17.36 -10.89 3.98
C GLU A 6 16.44 -9.94 3.19
N GLU A 7 15.20 -9.77 3.62
CA GLU A 7 14.28 -8.80 3.03
C GLU A 7 14.77 -7.37 3.22
N VAL A 8 15.28 -7.04 4.41
CA VAL A 8 15.89 -5.72 4.68
C VAL A 8 17.08 -5.48 3.75
N GLN A 9 17.97 -6.45 3.61
CA GLN A 9 19.15 -6.32 2.73
C GLN A 9 18.73 -6.16 1.26
N THR A 10 17.73 -6.89 0.82
CA THR A 10 17.16 -6.77 -0.54
C THR A 10 16.61 -5.38 -0.80
N ILE A 11 15.85 -4.82 0.16
CA ILE A 11 15.30 -3.47 0.09
C ILE A 11 16.42 -2.42 0.03
N LEU A 12 17.48 -2.57 0.84
CA LEU A 12 18.60 -1.65 0.87
C LEU A 12 19.38 -1.68 -0.44
N ASN A 13 19.73 -2.86 -0.94
CA ASN A 13 20.42 -3.03 -2.20
C ASN A 13 19.64 -2.39 -3.34
N ARG A 14 18.34 -2.66 -3.43
CA ARG A 14 17.48 -2.01 -4.42
C ARG A 14 17.49 -0.49 -4.31
N SER A 15 17.47 0.05 -3.10
CA SER A 15 17.48 1.50 -2.86
C SER A 15 18.82 2.14 -3.22
N VAL A 16 19.94 1.47 -2.98
CA VAL A 16 21.28 1.89 -3.44
C VAL A 16 21.29 2.01 -4.96
N HIS A 17 20.90 0.96 -5.68
CA HIS A 17 20.89 0.94 -7.14
C HIS A 17 19.93 1.95 -7.78
N GLN A 18 18.85 2.31 -7.09
CA GLN A 18 17.87 3.31 -7.54
C GLN A 18 18.26 4.76 -7.20
N SER A 19 19.33 4.97 -6.41
CA SER A 19 19.74 6.30 -6.01
C SER A 19 20.46 7.06 -7.13
N ASP A 20 20.30 8.38 -7.13
CA ASP A 20 20.99 9.25 -8.08
C ASP A 20 22.50 9.13 -7.96
N ARG A 21 23.04 9.01 -6.74
CA ARG A 21 24.46 8.81 -6.50
C ARG A 21 24.98 7.56 -7.22
N TYR A 22 24.29 6.41 -7.12
CA TYR A 22 24.69 5.19 -7.81
C TYR A 22 24.70 5.39 -9.32
N ARG A 23 23.62 5.98 -9.87
CA ARG A 23 23.48 6.24 -11.30
C ARG A 23 24.59 7.13 -11.81
N THR A 24 24.83 8.27 -11.16
CA THR A 24 25.91 9.22 -11.54
C THR A 24 27.29 8.57 -11.52
N MET A 25 27.61 7.81 -10.50
CA MET A 25 28.90 7.11 -10.42
C MET A 25 29.04 6.02 -11.49
N LYS A 26 27.97 5.33 -11.82
CA LYS A 26 27.93 4.30 -12.87
C LYS A 26 28.14 4.93 -14.25
N GLU A 27 27.48 6.04 -14.51
CA GLU A 27 27.63 6.84 -15.77
C GLU A 27 29.06 7.40 -15.89
N ALA A 28 29.71 7.73 -14.76
CA ALA A 28 31.10 8.15 -14.72
C ALA A 28 32.11 7.00 -14.90
N GLY A 29 31.66 5.77 -15.07
CA GLY A 29 32.50 4.60 -15.31
C GLY A 29 33.12 3.96 -14.05
N CYS A 30 32.66 4.34 -12.85
CA CYS A 30 33.14 3.73 -11.61
C CYS A 30 32.78 2.25 -11.54
N SER A 31 33.69 1.45 -11.01
CA SER A 31 33.45 0.03 -10.70
C SER A 31 32.49 -0.13 -9.54
N GLU A 32 31.84 -1.29 -9.46
CA GLU A 32 30.94 -1.60 -8.34
C GLU A 32 31.60 -1.49 -6.97
N SER A 33 32.88 -1.91 -6.88
CA SER A 33 33.67 -1.81 -5.66
C SER A 33 33.89 -0.35 -5.22
N GLU A 34 34.19 0.55 -6.16
CA GLU A 34 34.35 1.98 -5.88
C GLU A 34 33.04 2.64 -5.45
N ILE A 35 31.94 2.27 -6.10
CA ILE A 35 30.59 2.75 -5.74
C ILE A 35 30.25 2.31 -4.32
N MET A 36 30.39 1.03 -4.00
CA MET A 36 30.11 0.51 -2.66
C MET A 36 31.01 1.09 -1.58
N LYS A 37 32.29 1.37 -1.91
CA LYS A 37 33.18 2.10 -1.00
C LYS A 37 32.67 3.51 -0.72
N ALA A 38 32.22 4.24 -1.75
CA ALA A 38 31.64 5.56 -1.57
C ALA A 38 30.37 5.54 -0.72
N PHE A 39 29.51 4.50 -0.87
CA PHE A 39 28.31 4.33 -0.04
C PHE A 39 28.62 4.01 1.43
N ASN A 40 29.81 3.49 1.75
CA ASN A 40 30.25 3.18 3.10
C ASN A 40 31.22 4.22 3.68
N THR A 41 31.53 5.30 2.96
CA THR A 41 32.40 6.37 3.44
C THR A 41 31.57 7.47 4.09
N PRO A 42 31.76 7.80 5.38
CA PRO A 42 31.04 8.87 6.04
C PRO A 42 31.40 10.25 5.46
N HIS A 43 30.42 11.13 5.40
CA HIS A 43 30.62 12.55 5.10
C HIS A 43 29.53 13.41 5.76
N GLU A 44 29.77 14.69 5.84
CA GLU A 44 28.81 15.66 6.34
C GLU A 44 27.61 15.77 5.40
N MET A 45 26.41 15.74 5.98
CA MET A 45 25.16 15.93 5.25
C MET A 45 24.09 16.50 6.16
N SER A 46 23.14 17.24 5.56
CA SER A 46 21.92 17.67 6.23
C SER A 46 20.79 16.69 5.94
N VAL A 47 20.10 16.24 6.96
CA VAL A 47 18.99 15.28 6.86
C VAL A 47 17.71 15.85 7.46
N PHE A 48 16.57 15.40 6.93
CA PHE A 48 15.26 15.75 7.46
C PHE A 48 15.06 15.18 8.88
N SER A 49 14.51 15.98 9.77
CA SER A 49 13.87 15.50 11.00
C SER A 49 12.56 16.25 11.23
N TRP A 50 11.68 15.70 12.10
CA TRP A 50 10.44 16.37 12.44
C TRP A 50 10.63 17.71 13.19
N ALA A 51 11.81 17.95 13.74
CA ALA A 51 12.19 19.21 14.38
C ALA A 51 12.87 20.21 13.43
N GLY A 52 13.01 19.86 12.14
CA GLY A 52 13.73 20.63 11.13
C GLY A 52 14.93 19.89 10.56
N GLU A 53 15.75 20.57 9.77
CA GLU A 53 16.98 20.01 9.21
C GLU A 53 18.01 19.75 10.31
N LYS A 54 18.72 18.64 10.18
CA LYS A 54 19.76 18.24 11.13
C LYS A 54 21.05 17.93 10.37
N ASP A 55 22.11 18.66 10.67
CA ASP A 55 23.46 18.37 10.19
C ASP A 55 24.04 17.16 10.95
N THR A 56 24.62 16.26 10.22
CA THR A 56 25.16 15.02 10.76
C THR A 56 26.25 14.43 9.86
N ILE A 57 27.07 13.56 10.43
CA ILE A 57 28.06 12.77 9.70
C ILE A 57 27.54 11.34 9.64
N MET A 58 27.27 10.84 8.45
CA MET A 58 26.86 9.46 8.23
C MET A 58 27.25 8.96 6.83
N THR A 59 27.18 7.66 6.63
CA THR A 59 27.40 7.10 5.29
C THR A 59 26.15 7.29 4.43
N PRO A 60 26.27 7.35 3.08
CA PRO A 60 25.11 7.32 2.19
C PRO A 60 24.21 6.12 2.40
N LEU A 61 24.77 4.96 2.74
CA LEU A 61 24.00 3.77 3.06
C LEU A 61 23.17 3.97 4.35
N ASP A 62 23.76 4.58 5.38
CA ASP A 62 23.03 4.87 6.62
C ASP A 62 21.98 5.95 6.43
N SER A 63 22.20 6.92 5.54
CA SER A 63 21.16 7.90 5.18
C SER A 63 19.98 7.22 4.49
N ILE A 64 20.20 6.25 3.60
CA ILE A 64 19.13 5.44 3.00
C ILE A 64 18.34 4.70 4.08
N LYS A 65 19.03 4.04 5.02
CA LYS A 65 18.37 3.37 6.16
C LYS A 65 17.54 4.36 6.98
N TYR A 66 18.12 5.52 7.32
CA TYR A 66 17.46 6.58 8.06
C TYR A 66 16.15 7.01 7.40
N TYR A 67 16.16 7.30 6.09
CA TYR A 67 14.97 7.70 5.37
C TYR A 67 13.93 6.59 5.19
N LYS A 68 14.34 5.31 5.26
CA LYS A 68 13.39 4.16 5.23
C LYS A 68 12.59 4.00 6.51
N HIS A 69 13.01 4.58 7.63
CA HIS A 69 12.25 4.54 8.89
C HIS A 69 11.15 5.59 8.97
N PHE A 70 11.14 6.60 8.09
CA PHE A 70 10.05 7.57 8.08
C PHE A 70 8.79 6.97 7.47
N LEU A 71 7.70 7.04 8.22
CA LEU A 71 6.38 6.72 7.70
C LEU A 71 6.00 7.74 6.64
N ARG A 72 5.56 7.26 5.50
CA ARG A 72 5.12 8.10 4.39
C ARG A 72 3.62 7.98 4.25
N THR A 73 2.95 9.12 4.16
CA THR A 73 1.51 9.21 3.96
C THR A 73 1.20 10.33 2.99
N GLY A 74 0.13 10.16 2.22
CA GLY A 74 -0.51 11.23 1.47
C GLY A 74 -1.88 11.51 2.06
N PHE A 75 -2.37 12.71 1.88
CA PHE A 75 -3.71 13.11 2.29
C PHE A 75 -4.32 14.03 1.23
N MET A 76 -5.58 13.78 0.93
CA MET A 76 -6.38 14.64 0.05
C MET A 76 -7.77 14.84 0.66
N SER A 77 -8.25 16.07 0.68
CA SER A 77 -9.61 16.42 1.05
C SER A 77 -10.32 17.02 -0.15
N MET A 78 -11.54 16.57 -0.40
CA MET A 78 -12.37 17.02 -1.51
C MET A 78 -13.74 17.48 -1.02
N ASP A 79 -14.29 18.48 -1.70
CA ASP A 79 -15.67 18.86 -1.54
C ASP A 79 -16.57 17.78 -2.16
N PRO A 80 -17.49 17.16 -1.40
CA PRO A 80 -18.31 16.05 -1.91
C PRO A 80 -19.36 16.45 -2.96
N VAL A 81 -19.66 17.74 -3.07
CA VAL A 81 -20.66 18.25 -4.04
C VAL A 81 -20.00 18.65 -5.35
N THR A 82 -18.88 19.38 -5.26
CA THR A 82 -18.22 19.95 -6.44
C THR A 82 -17.06 19.09 -6.96
N GLY A 83 -16.53 18.18 -6.13
CA GLY A 83 -15.34 17.41 -6.44
C GLY A 83 -14.03 18.21 -6.34
N TYR A 84 -14.09 19.50 -5.93
CA TYR A 84 -12.89 20.32 -5.84
C TYR A 84 -11.99 19.90 -4.69
N VAL A 85 -10.71 19.79 -4.97
CA VAL A 85 -9.68 19.51 -3.95
C VAL A 85 -9.53 20.74 -3.05
N LYS A 86 -9.75 20.55 -1.75
CA LYS A 86 -9.64 21.59 -0.72
C LYS A 86 -8.29 21.58 -0.01
N ALA A 87 -7.70 20.40 0.17
CA ALA A 87 -6.39 20.22 0.75
C ALA A 87 -5.68 19.04 0.10
N TYR A 88 -4.37 19.15 -0.05
CA TYR A 88 -3.54 18.12 -0.66
C TYR A 88 -2.17 18.08 0.00
N VAL A 89 -1.74 16.89 0.42
CA VAL A 89 -0.40 16.62 0.96
C VAL A 89 0.10 15.31 0.34
N GLY A 90 1.12 15.38 -0.49
CA GLY A 90 1.73 14.21 -1.14
C GLY A 90 2.77 13.48 -0.29
N GLY A 91 3.29 14.13 0.77
CA GLY A 91 4.31 13.56 1.65
C GLY A 91 4.70 14.50 2.79
N PRO A 92 5.58 14.06 3.72
CA PRO A 92 5.94 14.85 4.90
C PRO A 92 6.64 16.17 4.59
N ASN A 93 7.51 16.17 3.59
CA ASN A 93 8.26 17.36 3.14
C ASN A 93 8.76 17.12 1.72
N TYR A 94 8.43 18.01 0.78
CA TYR A 94 8.74 17.84 -0.64
C TYR A 94 10.24 17.84 -0.94
N ASN A 95 11.04 18.61 -0.21
CA ASN A 95 12.49 18.68 -0.44
C ASN A 95 13.19 17.33 -0.21
N TYR A 96 12.66 16.51 0.70
CA TYR A 96 13.24 15.23 1.09
C TYR A 96 12.43 14.01 0.64
N PHE A 97 11.13 14.19 0.37
CA PHE A 97 10.19 13.11 0.03
C PHE A 97 9.37 13.51 -1.19
N GLN A 98 10.00 13.52 -2.36
CA GLN A 98 9.38 13.97 -3.61
C GLN A 98 8.36 12.97 -4.18
N TYR A 99 8.39 11.70 -3.73
CA TYR A 99 7.43 10.71 -4.19
C TYR A 99 6.05 10.98 -3.58
N ASP A 100 5.11 11.32 -4.45
CA ASP A 100 3.74 11.65 -4.09
C ASP A 100 2.95 10.40 -3.70
N MET A 101 2.61 10.31 -2.40
CA MET A 101 1.90 9.16 -1.85
C MET A 101 0.39 9.21 -2.13
N ALA A 102 -0.16 10.38 -2.45
CA ALA A 102 -1.59 10.54 -2.73
C ALA A 102 -1.94 10.22 -4.20
N MET A 103 -1.12 10.70 -5.16
CA MET A 103 -1.40 10.53 -6.59
C MET A 103 -0.61 9.40 -7.25
N VAL A 104 0.63 9.18 -6.82
CA VAL A 104 1.56 8.22 -7.47
C VAL A 104 1.73 6.95 -6.64
N GLY A 105 1.50 7.03 -5.33
CA GLY A 105 1.69 5.94 -4.39
C GLY A 105 0.75 4.77 -4.68
N ARG A 106 1.31 3.66 -5.16
CA ARG A 106 0.56 2.41 -5.37
C ARG A 106 0.59 1.57 -4.11
N ARG A 107 -0.58 1.21 -3.61
CA ARG A 107 -0.77 0.38 -2.43
C ARG A 107 -1.88 -0.64 -2.68
N GLN A 108 -1.83 -1.74 -1.95
CA GLN A 108 -2.94 -2.69 -1.93
C GLN A 108 -4.17 -1.98 -1.37
N ILE A 109 -5.24 -1.97 -2.14
CA ILE A 109 -6.47 -1.24 -1.82
C ILE A 109 -7.15 -1.77 -0.54
N GLY A 110 -7.00 -3.07 -0.25
CA GLY A 110 -7.57 -3.71 0.93
C GLY A 110 -9.09 -3.54 1.01
N SER A 111 -9.60 -3.35 2.22
CA SER A 111 -11.06 -3.23 2.46
C SER A 111 -11.70 -1.96 1.91
N THR A 112 -10.94 -0.99 1.45
CA THR A 112 -11.49 0.21 0.79
C THR A 112 -12.12 -0.11 -0.58
N ILE A 113 -11.86 -1.30 -1.15
CA ILE A 113 -12.53 -1.81 -2.35
C ILE A 113 -14.00 -2.20 -2.09
N LYS A 114 -14.36 -2.53 -0.85
CA LYS A 114 -15.68 -3.13 -0.55
C LYS A 114 -16.87 -2.26 -0.95
N PRO A 115 -16.89 -0.94 -0.73
CA PRO A 115 -18.00 -0.10 -1.22
C PRO A 115 -18.24 -0.27 -2.73
N PHE A 116 -17.17 -0.31 -3.53
CA PHE A 116 -17.26 -0.50 -4.98
C PHE A 116 -17.76 -1.91 -5.35
N LEU A 117 -17.30 -2.94 -4.66
CA LEU A 117 -17.78 -4.30 -4.83
C LEU A 117 -19.28 -4.42 -4.53
N TYR A 118 -19.73 -3.81 -3.43
CA TYR A 118 -21.14 -3.84 -3.05
C TYR A 118 -22.00 -2.98 -3.99
N SER A 119 -21.50 -1.85 -4.50
CA SER A 119 -22.18 -1.08 -5.55
C SER A 119 -22.37 -1.92 -6.82
N LEU A 120 -21.31 -2.59 -7.27
CA LEU A 120 -21.38 -3.50 -8.41
C LEU A 120 -22.39 -4.65 -8.16
N ALA A 121 -22.46 -5.17 -6.94
CA ALA A 121 -23.45 -6.19 -6.58
C ALA A 121 -24.88 -5.64 -6.72
N MET A 122 -25.14 -4.43 -6.22
CA MET A 122 -26.47 -3.79 -6.35
C MET A 122 -26.84 -3.56 -7.81
N GLU A 123 -25.91 -3.15 -8.66
CA GLU A 123 -26.14 -3.01 -10.11
C GLU A 123 -26.45 -4.36 -10.78
N ASN A 124 -25.97 -5.48 -10.23
CA ASN A 124 -26.25 -6.84 -10.71
C ASN A 124 -27.46 -7.50 -10.02
N GLY A 125 -28.33 -6.71 -9.37
CA GLY A 125 -29.61 -7.16 -8.85
C GLY A 125 -29.60 -7.66 -7.40
N PHE A 126 -28.49 -7.55 -6.68
CA PHE A 126 -28.47 -7.79 -5.24
C PHE A 126 -29.11 -6.63 -4.48
N SER A 127 -29.59 -6.92 -3.27
CA SER A 127 -30.17 -5.93 -2.35
C SER A 127 -29.34 -5.86 -1.06
N PRO A 128 -29.25 -4.69 -0.41
CA PRO A 128 -28.64 -4.58 0.91
C PRO A 128 -29.28 -5.51 1.96
N CYS A 129 -30.55 -5.90 1.72
CA CYS A 129 -31.32 -6.79 2.60
C CYS A 129 -31.16 -8.28 2.27
N ASP A 130 -30.47 -8.63 1.18
CA ASP A 130 -30.22 -10.03 0.84
C ASP A 130 -29.43 -10.71 1.94
N GLU A 131 -29.85 -11.91 2.26
CA GLU A 131 -29.32 -12.70 3.36
C GLU A 131 -28.29 -13.72 2.86
N VAL A 132 -27.17 -13.81 3.56
CA VAL A 132 -26.07 -14.74 3.28
C VAL A 132 -25.59 -15.36 4.56
N ARG A 133 -25.23 -16.66 4.53
CA ARG A 133 -24.63 -17.34 5.67
C ARG A 133 -23.19 -16.86 5.86
N ASN A 134 -22.86 -16.41 7.06
CA ASN A 134 -21.52 -15.92 7.43
C ASN A 134 -20.59 -17.08 7.77
N VAL A 135 -20.05 -17.73 6.74
CA VAL A 135 -19.12 -18.87 6.84
C VAL A 135 -17.91 -18.66 5.99
N GLU A 136 -16.81 -19.31 6.39
CA GLU A 136 -15.60 -19.38 5.57
C GLU A 136 -15.88 -20.18 4.29
N GLY A 137 -15.51 -19.60 3.15
CA GLY A 137 -15.55 -20.26 1.86
C GLY A 137 -14.15 -20.48 1.31
N THR A 138 -13.95 -21.56 0.56
CA THR A 138 -12.73 -21.77 -0.23
C THR A 138 -13.03 -21.43 -1.67
N TYR A 139 -12.20 -20.58 -2.25
CA TYR A 139 -12.27 -20.12 -3.63
C TYR A 139 -11.00 -20.57 -4.36
N PHE A 140 -11.03 -20.61 -5.67
CA PHE A 140 -9.89 -21.00 -6.48
C PHE A 140 -9.50 -19.84 -7.40
N ASP A 141 -8.20 -19.60 -7.52
CA ASP A 141 -7.69 -18.65 -8.50
C ASP A 141 -7.69 -19.24 -9.93
N GLU A 142 -7.24 -18.48 -10.91
CA GLU A 142 -7.16 -18.90 -12.32
C GLU A 142 -6.21 -20.08 -12.55
N ASN A 143 -5.29 -20.36 -11.63
CA ASN A 143 -4.37 -21.49 -11.65
C ASN A 143 -4.89 -22.69 -10.84
N GLY A 144 -6.10 -22.60 -10.29
CA GLY A 144 -6.69 -23.65 -9.45
C GLY A 144 -6.11 -23.71 -8.03
N ILE A 145 -5.39 -22.67 -7.58
CA ILE A 145 -4.83 -22.63 -6.24
C ILE A 145 -5.94 -22.25 -5.25
N PRO A 146 -6.18 -23.04 -4.18
CA PRO A 146 -7.21 -22.77 -3.21
C PRO A 146 -6.85 -21.54 -2.34
N TRP A 147 -7.81 -20.68 -2.13
CA TRP A 147 -7.71 -19.51 -1.26
C TRP A 147 -8.94 -19.36 -0.38
N SER A 148 -8.72 -19.15 0.92
CA SER A 148 -9.78 -18.90 1.91
C SER A 148 -9.52 -17.57 2.61
N PRO A 149 -10.44 -16.60 2.54
CA PRO A 149 -10.27 -15.33 3.21
C PRO A 149 -10.37 -15.50 4.73
N ARG A 150 -9.55 -14.73 5.47
CA ARG A 150 -9.63 -14.66 6.93
C ARG A 150 -10.38 -13.40 7.36
N ASN A 151 -11.22 -13.53 8.39
CA ASN A 151 -11.81 -12.39 9.08
C ASN A 151 -10.99 -12.02 10.31
N SER A 152 -11.04 -10.75 10.70
CA SER A 152 -10.47 -10.27 11.97
C SER A 152 -11.23 -10.77 13.19
N SER A 153 -12.51 -11.10 13.01
CA SER A 153 -13.40 -11.63 14.07
C SER A 153 -14.22 -12.80 13.53
N LYS A 154 -14.53 -13.75 14.41
CA LYS A 154 -15.46 -14.85 14.16
C LYS A 154 -16.86 -14.59 14.73
N SER A 155 -17.18 -13.34 15.09
CA SER A 155 -18.52 -12.99 15.55
C SER A 155 -19.56 -13.33 14.47
N HIS A 156 -20.73 -13.81 14.91
CA HIS A 156 -21.81 -14.24 14.03
C HIS A 156 -21.42 -15.35 13.01
N TYR A 157 -20.39 -16.16 13.34
CA TYR A 157 -20.01 -17.30 12.49
C TYR A 157 -21.15 -18.31 12.41
N GLY A 158 -21.51 -18.72 11.19
CA GLY A 158 -22.59 -19.66 10.92
C GLY A 158 -24.00 -19.04 10.88
N GLU A 159 -24.16 -17.80 11.31
CA GLU A 159 -25.44 -17.09 11.28
C GLU A 159 -25.78 -16.58 9.86
N ILE A 160 -27.07 -16.34 9.65
CA ILE A 160 -27.55 -15.65 8.45
C ILE A 160 -27.49 -14.15 8.73
N VAL A 161 -26.81 -13.41 7.86
CA VAL A 161 -26.63 -11.95 7.97
C VAL A 161 -26.97 -11.27 6.65
N THR A 162 -27.32 -9.99 6.73
CA THR A 162 -27.60 -9.20 5.52
C THR A 162 -26.31 -8.71 4.84
N LEU A 163 -26.36 -8.41 3.54
CA LEU A 163 -25.25 -7.77 2.83
C LEU A 163 -24.89 -6.42 3.47
N LYS A 164 -25.88 -5.63 3.91
CA LYS A 164 -25.65 -4.39 4.67
C LYS A 164 -24.80 -4.62 5.91
N TRP A 165 -25.11 -5.68 6.68
CA TRP A 165 -24.30 -6.06 7.85
C TRP A 165 -22.88 -6.44 7.44
N GLY A 166 -22.72 -7.21 6.36
CA GLY A 166 -21.43 -7.65 5.83
C GLY A 166 -20.51 -6.48 5.48
N LEU A 167 -21.04 -5.45 4.83
CA LEU A 167 -20.29 -4.22 4.52
C LEU A 167 -19.96 -3.42 5.79
N ALA A 168 -20.95 -3.18 6.64
CA ALA A 168 -20.78 -2.40 7.88
C ALA A 168 -19.72 -2.99 8.83
N ASN A 169 -19.60 -4.32 8.85
CA ASN A 169 -18.60 -5.02 9.66
C ASN A 169 -17.31 -5.38 8.88
N SER A 170 -17.19 -4.88 7.65
CA SER A 170 -16.04 -5.17 6.79
C SER A 170 -15.72 -6.68 6.69
N ASN A 171 -16.77 -7.51 6.63
CA ASN A 171 -16.65 -8.96 6.63
C ASN A 171 -16.03 -9.47 5.31
N ASN A 172 -14.95 -10.27 5.42
CA ASN A 172 -14.23 -10.78 4.25
C ASN A 172 -14.93 -11.98 3.61
N TRP A 173 -15.62 -12.82 4.39
CA TRP A 173 -16.32 -13.99 3.86
C TRP A 173 -17.49 -13.58 2.97
N ILE A 174 -18.28 -12.59 3.41
CA ILE A 174 -19.39 -12.05 2.62
C ILE A 174 -18.87 -11.34 1.36
N SER A 175 -17.78 -10.58 1.49
CA SER A 175 -17.16 -9.90 0.33
C SER A 175 -16.63 -10.91 -0.70
N ALA A 176 -15.98 -11.99 -0.26
CA ALA A 176 -15.50 -13.05 -1.15
C ALA A 176 -16.67 -13.82 -1.80
N TYR A 177 -17.76 -14.08 -1.05
CA TYR A 177 -18.98 -14.63 -1.61
C TYR A 177 -19.53 -13.75 -2.72
N LEU A 178 -19.68 -12.44 -2.50
CA LEU A 178 -20.13 -11.51 -3.55
C LEU A 178 -19.19 -11.53 -4.75
N MET A 179 -17.89 -11.48 -4.52
CA MET A 179 -16.89 -11.52 -5.60
C MET A 179 -16.99 -12.81 -6.44
N SER A 180 -17.31 -13.96 -5.80
CA SER A 180 -17.52 -15.23 -6.52
C SER A 180 -18.78 -15.26 -7.41
N LYS A 181 -19.72 -14.33 -7.20
CA LYS A 181 -20.95 -14.18 -8.00
C LYS A 181 -20.83 -13.11 -9.08
N LEU A 182 -19.78 -12.32 -9.05
CA LEU A 182 -19.56 -11.18 -9.94
C LEU A 182 -18.32 -11.40 -10.81
N ASN A 183 -18.22 -10.62 -11.88
CA ASN A 183 -17.03 -10.64 -12.73
C ASN A 183 -15.94 -9.72 -12.15
N PRO A 184 -14.75 -10.22 -11.77
CA PRO A 184 -13.66 -9.39 -11.27
C PRO A 184 -13.25 -8.24 -12.21
N TYR A 185 -13.30 -8.47 -13.53
CA TYR A 185 -12.99 -7.43 -14.51
C TYR A 185 -14.00 -6.29 -14.51
N ALA A 186 -15.27 -6.56 -14.16
CA ALA A 186 -16.28 -5.50 -14.02
C ALA A 186 -15.95 -4.57 -12.85
N LEU A 187 -15.45 -5.13 -11.73
CA LEU A 187 -14.98 -4.34 -10.59
C LEU A 187 -13.78 -3.45 -10.96
N VAL A 188 -12.81 -3.99 -11.70
CA VAL A 188 -11.64 -3.21 -12.16
C VAL A 188 -12.02 -2.07 -13.11
N ARG A 189 -13.10 -2.24 -13.89
CA ARG A 189 -13.59 -1.17 -14.79
C ARG A 189 -14.42 -0.10 -14.09
N LEU A 190 -14.96 -0.41 -12.92
CA LEU A 190 -15.76 0.51 -12.11
C LEU A 190 -14.86 1.52 -11.36
N ILE A 191 -13.61 1.18 -11.12
CA ILE A 191 -12.62 1.98 -10.37
C ILE A 191 -11.71 2.74 -11.33
#